data_f4ac831a08ba3814c3842f6243f7585c
#
_entry.id   f4ac831a08ba3814c3842f6243f7585c
#
_cell.length_a   1.000
_cell.length_b   1.000
_cell.length_c   1.000
_cell.angle_alpha   90.00
_cell.angle_beta   90.00
_cell.angle_gamma   90.00
#
_symmetry.space_group_name_H-M   'P 1'
#
loop_
_entity.id
_entity.type
_entity.pdbx_description
1 polymer ?
#
loop_
_entity_poly.entity_id
_entity_poly.type
_entity_poly.pdbx_seq_one_letter_code
_entity_poly.pdbx_strand_id
1 'polypeptide(L)'
;RDPEMSRGLGDVYKRQGEISAPMLVDAGVKYVIIGHSERREYFKEDDAFLNKKVKKAIASGLTPILCCGETLEQREMGVTMDWIRLQIKSDLAGVAADDVKNLVIAYEPIWAIGTGKTATSDQAEEVCKGIRELIAEVYDTDTAEAVRIQYGGSMNAGNAKELLAKPNIDGGLIGGASLKAEFGQVVNA
;
A
#
# COMPACT_ATOMS: atom_id res chain seq x y z
N ARG A 1 -16.04 -34.44 -8.57
CA ARG A 1 -16.49 -33.07 -8.17
C ARG A 1 -15.42 -32.09 -8.61
N ASP A 2 -15.80 -31.17 -9.46
CA ASP A 2 -14.91 -30.15 -9.98
C ASP A 2 -14.51 -29.20 -8.83
N PRO A 3 -13.21 -29.13 -8.45
CA PRO A 3 -12.76 -28.26 -7.37
C PRO A 3 -13.00 -26.77 -7.64
N GLU A 4 -13.12 -26.37 -8.90
CA GLU A 4 -13.36 -24.98 -9.30
C GLU A 4 -14.81 -24.56 -9.07
N MET A 5 -15.79 -25.42 -9.32
CA MET A 5 -17.19 -25.12 -8.98
C MET A 5 -17.41 -25.01 -7.47
N SER A 6 -16.69 -25.81 -6.66
CA SER A 6 -16.72 -25.68 -5.20
C SER A 6 -16.14 -24.34 -4.70
N ARG A 7 -15.17 -23.77 -5.40
CA ARG A 7 -14.59 -22.45 -5.06
C ARG A 7 -15.55 -21.32 -5.38
N GLY A 8 -16.23 -21.35 -6.52
CA GLY A 8 -17.22 -20.33 -6.90
C GLY A 8 -18.38 -20.25 -5.92
N LEU A 9 -18.94 -21.39 -5.52
CA LEU A 9 -20.01 -21.43 -4.51
C LEU A 9 -19.54 -21.01 -3.12
N GLY A 10 -18.29 -21.27 -2.73
CA GLY A 10 -17.71 -20.81 -1.47
C GLY A 10 -17.60 -19.30 -1.38
N ASP A 11 -17.27 -18.63 -2.49
CA ASP A 11 -17.17 -17.17 -2.54
C ASP A 11 -18.55 -16.50 -2.51
N VAL A 12 -19.60 -17.16 -3.01
CA VAL A 12 -20.96 -16.62 -3.05
C VAL A 12 -21.64 -16.57 -1.67
N TYR A 13 -21.45 -17.56 -0.80
CA TYR A 13 -22.14 -17.59 0.49
C TYR A 13 -21.31 -17.90 1.72
N LYS A 14 -20.02 -18.19 1.58
CA LYS A 14 -19.11 -18.36 2.73
C LYS A 14 -18.16 -17.17 2.90
N ARG A 15 -17.97 -16.36 1.85
CA ARG A 15 -17.06 -15.23 1.83
C ARG A 15 -17.77 -13.96 1.35
N GLN A 16 -18.97 -13.78 1.84
CA GLN A 16 -19.76 -12.58 1.54
C GLN A 16 -19.01 -11.31 2.00
N GLY A 17 -19.00 -10.31 1.14
CA GLY A 17 -18.25 -9.06 1.38
C GLY A 17 -16.79 -9.09 0.94
N GLU A 18 -16.27 -10.25 0.50
CA GLU A 18 -14.90 -10.37 -0.01
C GLU A 18 -14.90 -10.56 -1.55
N ILE A 19 -13.86 -10.05 -2.21
CA ILE A 19 -13.67 -10.16 -3.66
C ILE A 19 -12.40 -10.97 -3.92
N SER A 20 -12.50 -12.03 -4.73
CA SER A 20 -11.35 -12.87 -5.07
C SER A 20 -10.52 -12.29 -6.21
N ALA A 21 -9.24 -12.66 -6.29
CA ALA A 21 -8.37 -12.21 -7.37
C ALA A 21 -8.90 -12.57 -8.79
N PRO A 22 -9.48 -13.77 -9.04
CA PRO A 22 -10.11 -14.05 -10.32
C PRO A 22 -11.28 -13.13 -10.68
N MET A 23 -12.10 -12.72 -9.69
CA MET A 23 -13.20 -11.77 -9.92
C MET A 23 -12.66 -10.39 -10.32
N LEU A 24 -11.56 -9.95 -9.71
CA LEU A 24 -10.90 -8.69 -10.07
C LEU A 24 -10.34 -8.73 -11.50
N VAL A 25 -9.69 -9.84 -11.86
CA VAL A 25 -9.13 -10.04 -13.22
C VAL A 25 -10.25 -10.06 -14.26
N ASP A 26 -11.34 -10.76 -14.00
CA ASP A 26 -12.52 -10.83 -14.89
C ASP A 26 -13.16 -9.44 -15.10
N ALA A 27 -13.16 -8.61 -14.05
CA ALA A 27 -13.61 -7.22 -14.11
C ALA A 27 -12.61 -6.25 -14.79
N GLY A 28 -11.46 -6.72 -15.24
CA GLY A 28 -10.42 -5.90 -15.89
C GLY A 28 -9.61 -5.03 -14.94
N VAL A 29 -9.63 -5.31 -13.64
CA VAL A 29 -8.82 -4.61 -12.63
C VAL A 29 -7.35 -4.94 -12.84
N LYS A 30 -6.49 -3.92 -12.72
CA LYS A 30 -5.02 -4.07 -12.84
C LYS A 30 -4.31 -3.94 -11.49
N TYR A 31 -4.79 -3.05 -10.63
CA TYR A 31 -4.18 -2.75 -9.34
C TYR A 31 -5.11 -3.15 -8.20
N VAL A 32 -4.54 -3.63 -7.11
CA VAL A 32 -5.30 -3.99 -5.90
C VAL A 32 -4.59 -3.46 -4.65
N ILE A 33 -5.33 -2.72 -3.83
CA ILE A 33 -4.83 -2.22 -2.54
C ILE A 33 -4.85 -3.38 -1.54
N ILE A 34 -3.70 -3.62 -0.88
CA ILE A 34 -3.50 -4.68 0.10
C ILE A 34 -2.89 -4.07 1.36
N GLY A 35 -3.41 -4.43 2.53
CA GLY A 35 -2.86 -3.98 3.80
C GLY A 35 -3.24 -2.56 4.21
N HIS A 36 -4.27 -1.96 3.58
CA HIS A 36 -4.80 -0.66 4.03
C HIS A 36 -5.08 -0.67 5.53
N SER A 37 -4.79 0.44 6.21
CA SER A 37 -4.91 0.56 7.66
C SER A 37 -6.29 0.15 8.20
N GLU A 38 -7.37 0.51 7.53
CA GLU A 38 -8.73 0.11 7.91
C GLU A 38 -8.94 -1.42 7.86
N ARG A 39 -8.33 -2.12 6.88
CA ARG A 39 -8.46 -3.58 6.83
C ARG A 39 -7.60 -4.25 7.91
N ARG A 40 -6.44 -3.70 8.21
CA ARG A 40 -5.63 -4.16 9.35
C ARG A 40 -6.40 -3.98 10.67
N GLU A 41 -7.06 -2.83 10.84
CA GLU A 41 -7.82 -2.50 12.06
C GLU A 41 -9.15 -3.26 12.16
N TYR A 42 -10.03 -3.17 11.16
CA TYR A 42 -11.39 -3.69 11.26
C TYR A 42 -11.48 -5.20 11.02
N PHE A 43 -10.66 -5.72 10.10
CA PHE A 43 -10.67 -7.14 9.73
C PHE A 43 -9.51 -7.94 10.35
N LYS A 44 -8.64 -7.28 11.15
CA LYS A 44 -7.50 -7.90 11.82
C LYS A 44 -6.56 -8.64 10.86
N GLU A 45 -6.38 -8.08 9.66
CA GLU A 45 -5.45 -8.62 8.67
C GLU A 45 -4.01 -8.41 9.16
N ASP A 46 -3.35 -9.48 9.56
CA ASP A 46 -1.96 -9.48 9.98
C ASP A 46 -0.99 -9.59 8.78
N ASP A 47 0.29 -9.30 9.01
CA ASP A 47 1.30 -9.31 7.95
C ASP A 47 1.46 -10.71 7.30
N ALA A 48 1.31 -11.80 8.05
CA ALA A 48 1.37 -13.15 7.50
C ALA A 48 0.22 -13.44 6.53
N PHE A 49 -0.96 -12.89 6.80
CA PHE A 49 -2.11 -12.96 5.90
C PHE A 49 -1.93 -12.05 4.69
N LEU A 50 -1.38 -10.85 4.90
CA LEU A 50 -1.11 -9.90 3.81
C LEU A 50 -0.04 -10.42 2.85
N ASN A 51 1.01 -11.07 3.34
CA ASN A 51 1.98 -11.75 2.48
C ASN A 51 1.31 -12.76 1.51
N LYS A 52 0.35 -13.54 2.01
CA LYS A 52 -0.42 -14.47 1.16
C LYS A 52 -1.25 -13.72 0.11
N LYS A 53 -1.84 -12.57 0.47
CA LYS A 53 -2.59 -11.72 -0.47
C LYS A 53 -1.68 -11.13 -1.54
N VAL A 54 -0.51 -10.60 -1.17
CA VAL A 54 0.49 -10.06 -2.11
C VAL A 54 0.89 -11.13 -3.13
N LYS A 55 1.32 -12.30 -2.66
CA LYS A 55 1.70 -13.43 -3.53
C LYS A 55 0.55 -13.88 -4.43
N LYS A 56 -0.68 -13.90 -3.90
CA LYS A 56 -1.86 -14.28 -4.68
C LYS A 56 -2.20 -13.25 -5.76
N ALA A 57 -2.08 -11.97 -5.46
CA ALA A 57 -2.30 -10.90 -6.43
C ALA A 57 -1.30 -11.00 -7.59
N ILE A 58 0.01 -11.11 -7.27
CA ILE A 58 1.08 -11.27 -8.27
C ILE A 58 0.82 -12.50 -9.14
N ALA A 59 0.59 -13.67 -8.52
CA ALA A 59 0.30 -14.91 -9.25
C ALA A 59 -0.97 -14.87 -10.11
N SER A 60 -1.84 -13.88 -9.89
CA SER A 60 -3.06 -13.67 -10.68
C SER A 60 -2.92 -12.55 -11.72
N GLY A 61 -1.73 -11.98 -11.90
CA GLY A 61 -1.46 -10.88 -12.85
C GLY A 61 -1.97 -9.52 -12.39
N LEU A 62 -2.27 -9.36 -11.10
CA LEU A 62 -2.62 -8.08 -10.48
C LEU A 62 -1.38 -7.39 -9.92
N THR A 63 -1.31 -6.08 -10.03
CA THR A 63 -0.26 -5.28 -9.38
C THR A 63 -0.71 -4.88 -7.97
N PRO A 64 -0.03 -5.36 -6.90
CA PRO A 64 -0.33 -4.93 -5.54
C PRO A 64 0.06 -3.47 -5.30
N ILE A 65 -0.81 -2.73 -4.59
CA ILE A 65 -0.45 -1.50 -3.88
C ILE A 65 -0.42 -1.89 -2.40
N LEU A 66 0.78 -2.14 -1.88
CA LEU A 66 0.98 -2.59 -0.51
C LEU A 66 1.06 -1.41 0.44
N CYS A 67 0.10 -1.32 1.37
CA CYS A 67 0.06 -0.28 2.38
C CYS A 67 0.84 -0.69 3.64
N CYS A 68 1.64 0.23 4.15
CA CYS A 68 2.33 0.14 5.43
C CYS A 68 2.25 1.48 6.16
N GLY A 69 2.33 1.47 7.48
CA GLY A 69 2.27 2.70 8.25
C GLY A 69 2.21 2.46 9.75
N GLU A 70 2.47 3.52 10.49
CA GLU A 70 2.49 3.54 11.94
C GLU A 70 1.33 4.33 12.55
N THR A 71 0.96 3.95 13.77
CA THR A 71 0.04 4.71 14.63
C THR A 71 0.74 5.92 15.26
N LEU A 72 -0.04 6.84 15.83
CA LEU A 72 0.50 7.98 16.56
C LEU A 72 1.38 7.53 17.76
N GLU A 73 0.94 6.53 18.47
CA GLU A 73 1.67 5.96 19.60
C GLU A 73 3.06 5.45 19.17
N GLN A 74 3.12 4.68 18.08
CA GLN A 74 4.40 4.17 17.54
C GLN A 74 5.32 5.30 17.09
N ARG A 75 4.76 6.37 16.51
CA ARG A 75 5.53 7.54 16.11
C ARG A 75 6.08 8.31 17.33
N GLU A 76 5.26 8.52 18.35
CA GLU A 76 5.67 9.19 19.60
C GLU A 76 6.71 8.38 20.38
N MET A 77 6.66 7.05 20.29
CA MET A 77 7.67 6.14 20.83
C MET A 77 8.99 6.15 20.03
N GLY A 78 9.03 6.76 18.86
CA GLY A 78 10.21 6.80 17.99
C GLY A 78 10.52 5.49 17.26
N VAL A 79 9.54 4.58 17.13
CA VAL A 79 9.72 3.25 16.52
C VAL A 79 9.14 3.17 15.09
N THR A 80 8.86 4.30 14.44
CA THR A 80 8.27 4.35 13.09
C THR A 80 9.00 3.43 12.12
N MET A 81 10.32 3.59 11.97
CA MET A 81 11.07 2.80 10.99
C MET A 81 11.23 1.33 11.38
N ASP A 82 11.27 1.00 12.67
CA ASP A 82 11.28 -0.40 13.12
C ASP A 82 9.97 -1.09 12.79
N TRP A 83 8.84 -0.38 12.97
CA TRP A 83 7.52 -0.88 12.64
C TRP A 83 7.33 -1.08 11.12
N ILE A 84 7.70 -0.08 10.32
CA ILE A 84 7.67 -0.16 8.85
C ILE A 84 8.56 -1.30 8.35
N ARG A 85 9.75 -1.45 8.91
CA ARG A 85 10.68 -2.54 8.61
C ARG A 85 10.05 -3.91 8.87
N LEU A 86 9.37 -4.07 10.00
CA LEU A 86 8.68 -5.30 10.34
C LEU A 86 7.58 -5.63 9.31
N GLN A 87 6.71 -4.66 9.00
CA GLN A 87 5.63 -4.82 8.04
C GLN A 87 6.17 -5.22 6.66
N ILE A 88 7.09 -4.43 6.09
CA ILE A 88 7.61 -4.67 4.73
C ILE A 88 8.34 -6.01 4.64
N LYS A 89 9.21 -6.34 5.61
CA LYS A 89 9.91 -7.64 5.60
C LYS A 89 8.95 -8.82 5.70
N SER A 90 7.88 -8.69 6.49
CA SER A 90 6.87 -9.74 6.65
C SER A 90 5.96 -9.84 5.43
N ASP A 91 5.44 -8.73 4.95
CA ASP A 91 4.51 -8.67 3.82
C ASP A 91 5.14 -9.13 2.51
N LEU A 92 6.45 -8.86 2.31
CA LEU A 92 7.20 -9.24 1.12
C LEU A 92 8.04 -10.51 1.29
N ALA A 93 7.94 -11.23 2.40
CA ALA A 93 8.70 -12.44 2.65
C ALA A 93 8.53 -13.48 1.52
N GLY A 94 9.64 -13.82 0.83
CA GLY A 94 9.66 -14.77 -0.29
C GLY A 94 8.96 -14.28 -1.56
N VAL A 95 8.80 -12.97 -1.74
CA VAL A 95 8.47 -12.32 -3.03
C VAL A 95 9.78 -12.08 -3.77
N ALA A 96 9.84 -12.37 -5.07
CA ALA A 96 11.05 -12.18 -5.86
C ALA A 96 11.32 -10.68 -6.15
N ALA A 97 12.59 -10.30 -6.30
CA ALA A 97 12.98 -8.92 -6.60
C ALA A 97 12.27 -8.36 -7.85
N ASP A 98 12.17 -9.16 -8.91
CA ASP A 98 11.49 -8.74 -10.14
C ASP A 98 9.99 -8.48 -9.96
N ASP A 99 9.35 -9.17 -9.05
CA ASP A 99 7.95 -8.90 -8.68
C ASP A 99 7.85 -7.61 -7.85
N VAL A 100 8.82 -7.36 -6.94
CA VAL A 100 8.86 -6.15 -6.13
C VAL A 100 9.07 -4.90 -6.99
N LYS A 101 9.87 -4.94 -8.03
CA LYS A 101 10.05 -3.82 -8.99
C LYS A 101 8.73 -3.36 -9.61
N ASN A 102 7.76 -4.25 -9.73
CA ASN A 102 6.48 -3.99 -10.40
C ASN A 102 5.33 -3.65 -9.45
N LEU A 103 5.50 -3.80 -8.15
CA LEU A 103 4.48 -3.40 -7.17
C LEU A 103 4.61 -1.92 -6.79
N VAL A 104 3.65 -1.44 -6.02
CA VAL A 104 3.66 -0.10 -5.42
C VAL A 104 3.63 -0.27 -3.91
N ILE A 105 4.41 0.54 -3.18
CA ILE A 105 4.33 0.64 -1.72
C ILE A 105 3.66 1.97 -1.38
N ALA A 106 2.63 1.95 -0.55
CA ALA A 106 1.94 3.15 -0.09
C ALA A 106 2.20 3.35 1.41
N TYR A 107 2.87 4.44 1.76
CA TYR A 107 3.09 4.82 3.15
C TYR A 107 1.87 5.56 3.69
N GLU A 108 1.22 5.01 4.68
CA GLU A 108 0.06 5.58 5.36
C GLU A 108 0.45 6.01 6.80
N PRO A 109 0.72 7.29 7.07
CA PRO A 109 0.77 7.77 8.45
C PRO A 109 -0.64 7.69 9.05
N ILE A 110 -0.96 6.58 9.74
CA ILE A 110 -2.33 6.27 10.21
C ILE A 110 -2.89 7.40 11.08
N TRP A 111 -2.01 8.05 11.85
CA TRP A 111 -2.35 9.20 12.68
C TRP A 111 -2.75 10.47 11.90
N ALA A 112 -2.48 10.51 10.61
CA ALA A 112 -2.83 11.62 9.71
C ALA A 112 -4.01 11.29 8.77
N ILE A 113 -4.61 10.09 8.86
CA ILE A 113 -5.73 9.68 8.01
C ILE A 113 -7.04 10.05 8.71
N GLY A 114 -7.84 10.95 8.10
CA GLY A 114 -9.18 11.31 8.59
C GLY A 114 -9.20 12.07 9.93
N THR A 115 -8.05 12.43 10.49
CA THR A 115 -7.95 13.08 11.81
C THR A 115 -7.88 14.61 11.73
N GLY A 116 -7.75 15.17 10.53
CA GLY A 116 -7.45 16.59 10.32
C GLY A 116 -5.98 16.96 10.57
N LYS A 117 -5.16 16.04 11.06
CA LYS A 117 -3.70 16.18 11.11
C LYS A 117 -3.11 15.80 9.75
N THR A 118 -2.05 16.47 9.35
CA THR A 118 -1.33 16.16 8.10
C THR A 118 0.14 16.02 8.44
N ALA A 119 0.78 14.96 7.95
CA ALA A 119 2.23 14.87 8.01
C ALA A 119 2.82 16.01 7.17
N THR A 120 3.91 16.61 7.63
CA THR A 120 4.67 17.54 6.79
C THR A 120 5.29 16.78 5.62
N SER A 121 5.61 17.48 4.52
CA SER A 121 6.30 16.89 3.38
C SER A 121 7.65 16.27 3.77
N ASP A 122 8.37 16.87 4.73
CA ASP A 122 9.63 16.33 5.25
C ASP A 122 9.42 15.05 6.06
N GLN A 123 8.36 14.97 6.86
CA GLN A 123 8.01 13.74 7.60
C GLN A 123 7.61 12.61 6.65
N ALA A 124 6.89 12.92 5.59
CA ALA A 124 6.53 11.95 4.56
C ALA A 124 7.78 11.46 3.81
N GLU A 125 8.65 12.38 3.41
CA GLU A 125 9.91 12.09 2.74
C GLU A 125 10.83 11.23 3.59
N GLU A 126 10.99 11.54 4.87
CA GLU A 126 11.81 10.76 5.81
C GLU A 126 11.43 9.27 5.78
N VAL A 127 10.14 8.98 5.86
CA VAL A 127 9.67 7.59 5.88
C VAL A 127 9.72 6.95 4.50
N CYS A 128 9.33 7.65 3.43
CA CYS A 128 9.41 7.12 2.07
C CYS A 128 10.86 6.80 1.68
N LYS A 129 11.82 7.67 2.04
CA LYS A 129 13.26 7.41 1.90
C LYS A 129 13.68 6.17 2.67
N GLY A 130 13.29 6.06 3.95
CA GLY A 130 13.58 4.88 4.77
C GLY A 130 13.02 3.59 4.20
N ILE A 131 11.84 3.62 3.57
CA ILE A 131 11.26 2.48 2.85
C ILE A 131 12.14 2.12 1.65
N ARG A 132 12.58 3.08 0.85
CA ARG A 132 13.45 2.84 -0.31
C ARG A 132 14.80 2.23 0.11
N GLU A 133 15.41 2.78 1.15
CA GLU A 133 16.64 2.24 1.74
C GLU A 133 16.46 0.80 2.27
N LEU A 134 15.31 0.52 2.87
CA LEU A 134 14.96 -0.82 3.34
C LEU A 134 14.81 -1.82 2.17
N ILE A 135 14.18 -1.42 1.07
CA ILE A 135 14.09 -2.28 -0.13
C ILE A 135 15.48 -2.54 -0.71
N ALA A 136 16.37 -1.54 -0.73
CA ALA A 136 17.76 -1.74 -1.17
C ALA A 136 18.51 -2.72 -0.26
N GLU A 137 18.28 -2.67 1.06
CA GLU A 137 18.87 -3.62 2.04
C GLU A 137 18.35 -5.05 1.85
N VAL A 138 17.05 -5.21 1.62
CA VAL A 138 16.39 -6.54 1.60
C VAL A 138 16.59 -7.23 0.24
N TYR A 139 16.64 -6.46 -0.84
CA TYR A 139 16.77 -6.94 -2.21
C TYR A 139 18.06 -6.43 -2.85
N ASP A 140 18.01 -5.29 -3.50
CA ASP A 140 19.12 -4.60 -4.13
C ASP A 140 18.73 -3.14 -4.49
N THR A 141 19.72 -2.36 -4.92
CA THR A 141 19.52 -0.96 -5.31
C THR A 141 18.62 -0.83 -6.54
N ASP A 142 18.79 -1.72 -7.54
CA ASP A 142 17.97 -1.66 -8.77
C ASP A 142 16.50 -1.89 -8.47
N THR A 143 16.19 -2.79 -7.53
CA THR A 143 14.82 -3.02 -7.06
C THR A 143 14.27 -1.81 -6.33
N ALA A 144 15.07 -1.18 -5.46
CA ALA A 144 14.69 0.00 -4.70
C ALA A 144 14.41 1.22 -5.60
N GLU A 145 15.18 1.38 -6.67
CA GLU A 145 14.99 2.48 -7.64
C GLU A 145 13.76 2.23 -8.55
N ALA A 146 13.45 0.97 -8.84
CA ALA A 146 12.33 0.61 -9.72
C ALA A 146 10.97 0.65 -9.00
N VAL A 147 10.91 0.28 -7.72
CA VAL A 147 9.65 0.27 -6.95
C VAL A 147 9.12 1.69 -6.75
N ARG A 148 7.80 1.86 -6.95
CA ARG A 148 7.13 3.14 -6.68
C ARG A 148 6.72 3.23 -5.23
N ILE A 149 7.03 4.36 -4.60
CA ILE A 149 6.63 4.65 -3.22
C ILE A 149 5.67 5.82 -3.24
N GLN A 150 4.44 5.58 -2.79
CA GLN A 150 3.37 6.58 -2.73
C GLN A 150 3.16 7.06 -1.29
N TYR A 151 2.84 8.34 -1.15
CA TYR A 151 2.32 8.87 0.10
C TYR A 151 0.80 8.64 0.18
N GLY A 152 0.36 7.91 1.20
CA GLY A 152 -1.04 7.53 1.43
C GLY A 152 -1.72 8.31 2.56
N GLY A 153 -1.09 9.34 3.09
CA GLY A 153 -1.73 10.26 4.03
C GLY A 153 -2.63 11.28 3.33
N SER A 154 -3.00 12.33 4.06
CA SER A 154 -3.88 13.38 3.53
C SER A 154 -3.18 14.20 2.43
N MET A 155 -3.46 13.87 1.17
CA MET A 155 -3.00 14.63 -0.01
C MET A 155 -4.18 15.35 -0.66
N ASN A 156 -3.97 16.63 -1.01
CA ASN A 156 -4.98 17.49 -1.64
C ASN A 156 -4.27 18.53 -2.56
N ALA A 157 -5.05 19.34 -3.25
CA ALA A 157 -4.51 20.36 -4.18
C ALA A 157 -3.53 21.36 -3.53
N GLY A 158 -3.66 21.60 -2.20
CA GLY A 158 -2.81 22.56 -1.48
C GLY A 158 -1.42 22.04 -1.14
N ASN A 159 -1.24 20.71 -1.00
CA ASN A 159 0.03 20.10 -0.59
C ASN A 159 0.64 19.12 -1.61
N ALA A 160 -0.11 18.75 -2.65
CA ALA A 160 0.34 17.77 -3.64
C ALA A 160 1.66 18.15 -4.29
N LYS A 161 1.80 19.40 -4.74
CA LYS A 161 3.02 19.89 -5.39
C LYS A 161 4.25 19.81 -4.49
N GLU A 162 4.11 20.13 -3.22
CA GLU A 162 5.22 20.05 -2.24
C GLU A 162 5.62 18.61 -1.96
N LEU A 163 4.63 17.71 -1.79
CA LEU A 163 4.86 16.29 -1.58
C LEU A 163 5.53 15.63 -2.80
N LEU A 164 5.01 15.89 -4.01
CA LEU A 164 5.53 15.32 -5.25
C LEU A 164 6.89 15.91 -5.68
N ALA A 165 7.33 17.03 -5.09
CA ALA A 165 8.67 17.57 -5.27
C ALA A 165 9.73 16.82 -4.43
N LYS A 166 9.34 15.93 -3.52
CA LYS A 166 10.28 15.15 -2.69
C LYS A 166 10.86 13.97 -3.48
N PRO A 167 12.17 13.71 -3.34
CA PRO A 167 12.88 12.73 -4.20
C PRO A 167 12.43 11.28 -4.00
N ASN A 168 11.83 10.92 -2.86
CA ASN A 168 11.41 9.55 -2.58
C ASN A 168 9.88 9.36 -2.57
N ILE A 169 9.11 10.37 -2.98
CA ILE A 169 7.66 10.31 -3.11
C ILE A 169 7.30 10.27 -4.60
N ASP A 170 7.02 9.08 -5.13
CA ASP A 170 6.74 8.86 -6.56
C ASP A 170 5.27 9.10 -6.94
N GLY A 171 4.41 9.41 -5.96
CA GLY A 171 2.99 9.62 -6.19
C GLY A 171 2.18 9.66 -4.90
N GLY A 172 0.86 9.60 -5.04
CA GLY A 172 -0.08 9.60 -3.93
C GLY A 172 -1.13 8.50 -4.02
N LEU A 173 -1.47 7.88 -2.88
CA LEU A 173 -2.67 7.05 -2.73
C LEU A 173 -3.76 7.94 -2.12
N ILE A 174 -4.77 8.30 -2.93
CA ILE A 174 -5.73 9.35 -2.59
C ILE A 174 -7.13 8.78 -2.45
N GLY A 175 -7.71 8.90 -1.25
CA GLY A 175 -9.07 8.49 -0.94
C GLY A 175 -10.10 9.58 -1.23
N GLY A 176 -10.63 10.22 -0.20
CA GLY A 176 -11.76 11.15 -0.28
C GLY A 176 -11.61 12.32 -1.26
N ALA A 177 -10.40 12.84 -1.45
CA ALA A 177 -10.15 13.90 -2.43
C ALA A 177 -10.34 13.42 -3.89
N SER A 178 -10.18 12.12 -4.18
CA SER A 178 -10.39 11.56 -5.51
C SER A 178 -11.86 11.65 -5.99
N LEU A 179 -12.79 11.86 -5.08
CA LEU A 179 -14.22 12.02 -5.37
C LEU A 179 -14.63 13.49 -5.61
N LYS A 180 -13.68 14.42 -5.52
CA LYS A 180 -13.96 15.85 -5.65
C LYS A 180 -13.42 16.42 -6.98
N ALA A 181 -14.04 17.51 -7.46
CA ALA A 181 -13.61 18.18 -8.69
C ALA A 181 -12.15 18.67 -8.64
N GLU A 182 -11.65 19.01 -7.45
CA GLU A 182 -10.26 19.43 -7.23
C GLU A 182 -9.21 18.34 -7.48
N PHE A 183 -9.63 17.06 -7.63
CA PHE A 183 -8.72 15.95 -7.88
C PHE A 183 -7.86 16.15 -9.13
N GLY A 184 -8.41 16.81 -10.17
CA GLY A 184 -7.63 17.16 -11.35
C GLY A 184 -6.41 18.05 -11.06
N GLN A 185 -6.45 18.87 -10.00
CA GLN A 185 -5.32 19.70 -9.59
C GLN A 185 -4.24 18.86 -8.87
N VAL A 186 -4.65 17.80 -8.19
CA VAL A 186 -3.71 16.87 -7.52
C VAL A 186 -2.97 16.02 -8.55
N VAL A 187 -3.69 15.54 -9.57
CA VAL A 187 -3.11 14.69 -10.63
C VAL A 187 -2.13 15.46 -11.52
N ASN A 188 -2.31 16.77 -11.67
CA ASN A 188 -1.48 17.65 -12.49
C ASN A 188 -0.53 18.55 -11.65
N ALA A 189 -0.29 18.20 -10.41
CA ALA A 189 0.55 18.97 -9.49
C ALA A 189 2.06 18.86 -9.79
#